data_dd52070b582499628e7b924a689f1853
#
_entry.id   dd52070b582499628e7b924a689f1853
#
_cell.length_a   1.000
_cell.length_b   1.000
_cell.length_c   1.000
_cell.angle_alpha   90.00
_cell.angle_beta   90.00
_cell.angle_gamma   90.00
#
_symmetry.space_group_name_H-M   'P 1'
#
loop_
_entity.id
_entity.type
_entity.pdbx_description
1 polymer ?
#
loop_
_entity_poly.entity_id
_entity_poly.type
_entity_poly.pdbx_seq_one_letter_code
_entity_poly.pdbx_strand_id
1 'polypeptide(L)'
;MKLVDSAAEQDLLEALLDGGKPAWPEAALHLDYLLATPFRYPPPAGGSRFRGEADAGVFYAAGSVRTACAELGYWRWRFLQDAPELERLEPVAHTAFRSQIDTRAIDLRRAPFDRDAEMWRDPTDYRPCQHIARQCRQAELGAILYASVRDPLPGWCIAVLNPAAFARPRPLSGNQTWWLAVNPQEVVWRRRQQSLVVDMCRWSPRSEESG
;
A
#
# COMPACT_ATOMS: atom_id res chain seq x y z
N MET A 1 -14.95 -5.19 25.34
CA MET A 1 -14.53 -6.49 25.88
C MET A 1 -13.03 -6.41 26.16
N LYS A 2 -12.58 -6.50 27.41
CA LYS A 2 -11.16 -6.65 27.74
C LYS A 2 -10.77 -8.09 27.44
N LEU A 3 -9.71 -8.30 26.66
CA LEU A 3 -9.22 -9.63 26.33
C LEU A 3 -8.22 -10.17 27.38
N VAL A 4 -7.71 -9.31 28.25
CA VAL A 4 -6.72 -9.62 29.29
C VAL A 4 -6.97 -8.75 30.52
N ASP A 5 -6.82 -9.31 31.71
CA ASP A 5 -7.11 -8.65 32.99
C ASP A 5 -5.83 -8.33 33.81
N SER A 6 -4.66 -8.78 33.36
CA SER A 6 -3.38 -8.50 34.01
C SER A 6 -2.25 -8.18 33.02
N ALA A 7 -1.21 -7.48 33.47
CA ALA A 7 -0.03 -7.18 32.67
C ALA A 7 0.69 -8.47 32.23
N ALA A 8 0.73 -9.51 33.06
CA ALA A 8 1.35 -10.80 32.74
C ALA A 8 0.59 -11.53 31.63
N GLU A 9 -0.75 -11.46 31.62
CA GLU A 9 -1.57 -12.01 30.54
C GLU A 9 -1.40 -11.22 29.24
N GLN A 10 -1.23 -9.91 29.33
CA GLN A 10 -0.94 -9.05 28.18
C GLN A 10 0.43 -9.40 27.58
N ASP A 11 1.46 -9.52 28.39
CA ASP A 11 2.82 -9.91 27.96
C ASP A 11 2.81 -11.30 27.30
N LEU A 12 2.06 -12.25 27.88
CA LEU A 12 1.90 -13.59 27.33
C LEU A 12 1.16 -13.54 25.97
N LEU A 13 0.08 -12.77 25.88
CA LEU A 13 -0.67 -12.61 24.63
C LEU A 13 0.21 -11.96 23.54
N GLU A 14 0.98 -10.93 23.88
CA GLU A 14 1.91 -10.29 22.95
C GLU A 14 3.00 -11.26 22.50
N ALA A 15 3.56 -12.06 23.40
CA ALA A 15 4.55 -13.09 23.07
C ALA A 15 3.97 -14.19 22.15
N LEU A 16 2.73 -14.65 22.41
CA LEU A 16 2.04 -15.62 21.55
C LEU A 16 1.72 -15.05 20.17
N LEU A 17 1.27 -13.80 20.11
CA LEU A 17 1.00 -13.10 18.85
C LEU A 17 2.29 -12.88 18.06
N ASP A 18 3.39 -12.55 18.72
CA ASP A 18 4.70 -12.41 18.06
C ASP A 18 5.27 -13.73 17.58
N GLY A 19 5.09 -14.81 18.35
CA GLY A 19 5.51 -16.16 17.95
C GLY A 19 4.80 -16.71 16.72
N GLY A 20 3.57 -16.24 16.43
CA GLY A 20 2.81 -16.58 15.23
C GLY A 20 3.15 -15.74 13.99
N LYS A 21 3.96 -14.69 14.14
CA LYS A 21 4.35 -13.83 13.01
C LYS A 21 5.54 -14.42 12.26
N PRO A 22 5.63 -14.23 10.91
CA PRO A 22 6.80 -14.62 10.15
C PRO A 22 8.08 -13.96 10.71
N ALA A 23 9.23 -14.62 10.55
CA ALA A 23 10.50 -14.04 10.92
C ALA A 23 10.78 -12.75 10.14
N TRP A 24 11.51 -11.83 10.76
CA TRP A 24 11.96 -10.62 10.06
C TRP A 24 12.98 -11.00 8.99
N PRO A 25 12.85 -10.51 7.75
CA PRO A 25 13.91 -10.64 6.76
C PRO A 25 15.20 -9.97 7.28
N GLU A 26 16.32 -10.66 7.19
CA GLU A 26 17.62 -10.15 7.67
C GLU A 26 17.95 -8.77 7.09
N ALA A 27 17.70 -8.60 5.78
CA ALA A 27 17.92 -7.34 5.07
C ALA A 27 17.08 -6.16 5.60
N ALA A 28 16.02 -6.42 6.38
CA ALA A 28 15.13 -5.38 6.92
C ALA A 28 15.35 -5.10 8.42
N LEU A 29 16.22 -5.86 9.11
CA LEU A 29 16.43 -5.75 10.57
C LEU A 29 16.93 -4.38 11.03
N HIS A 30 17.63 -3.65 10.16
CA HIS A 30 18.18 -2.33 10.47
C HIS A 30 17.16 -1.20 10.31
N LEU A 31 15.98 -1.48 9.73
CA LEU A 31 14.95 -0.49 9.44
C LEU A 31 13.98 -0.31 10.61
N ASP A 32 13.45 0.91 10.75
CA ASP A 32 12.26 1.18 11.58
C ASP A 32 11.12 0.25 11.16
N TYR A 33 10.29 -0.14 12.13
CA TYR A 33 9.23 -1.10 11.91
C TYR A 33 8.24 -0.66 10.81
N LEU A 34 7.97 0.65 10.67
CA LEU A 34 7.11 1.20 9.61
C LEU A 34 7.64 0.93 8.20
N LEU A 35 8.97 0.89 8.05
CA LEU A 35 9.63 0.61 6.78
C LEU A 35 9.84 -0.89 6.56
N ALA A 36 10.11 -1.63 7.63
CA ALA A 36 10.42 -3.06 7.59
C ALA A 36 9.16 -3.94 7.41
N THR A 37 8.04 -3.57 8.04
CA THR A 37 6.81 -4.38 8.10
C THR A 37 6.32 -4.90 6.73
N PRO A 38 6.32 -4.13 5.63
CA PRO A 38 5.87 -4.63 4.32
C PRO A 38 6.71 -5.78 3.75
N PHE A 39 7.93 -5.96 4.24
CA PHE A 39 8.80 -7.07 3.84
C PHE A 39 8.60 -8.34 4.65
N ARG A 40 7.94 -8.24 5.81
CA ARG A 40 7.77 -9.34 6.75
C ARG A 40 6.60 -10.27 6.38
N TYR A 41 5.47 -9.69 6.01
CA TYR A 41 4.22 -10.46 5.86
C TYR A 41 4.01 -10.97 4.44
N PRO A 42 3.40 -12.16 4.27
CA PRO A 42 3.00 -12.65 2.95
C PRO A 42 1.96 -11.71 2.32
N PRO A 43 1.85 -11.67 0.99
CA PRO A 43 0.81 -10.91 0.33
C PRO A 43 -0.55 -11.63 0.47
N PRO A 44 -1.67 -10.96 0.19
CA PRO A 44 -2.95 -11.60 0.01
C PRO A 44 -2.94 -12.57 -1.17
N ALA A 45 -3.94 -13.43 -1.28
CA ALA A 45 -4.13 -14.30 -2.44
C ALA A 45 -4.12 -13.49 -3.75
N GLY A 46 -3.41 -14.00 -4.77
CA GLY A 46 -3.15 -13.28 -6.02
C GLY A 46 -2.04 -12.24 -5.95
N GLY A 47 -1.52 -11.96 -4.77
CA GLY A 47 -0.43 -11.00 -4.57
C GLY A 47 -0.87 -9.54 -4.60
N SER A 48 0.03 -8.67 -5.06
CA SER A 48 -0.21 -7.24 -5.29
C SER A 48 0.44 -6.81 -6.60
N ARG A 49 0.29 -5.55 -6.99
CA ARG A 49 0.74 -5.07 -8.32
C ARG A 49 2.17 -5.48 -8.70
N PHE A 50 3.14 -5.37 -7.78
CA PHE A 50 4.54 -5.71 -8.04
C PHE A 50 5.05 -6.87 -7.17
N ARG A 51 4.14 -7.72 -6.66
CA ARG A 51 4.48 -8.84 -5.80
C ARG A 51 3.53 -10.00 -6.04
N GLY A 52 4.01 -11.10 -6.60
CA GLY A 52 3.30 -12.38 -6.63
C GLY A 52 3.32 -13.05 -5.25
N GLU A 53 2.55 -14.12 -5.08
CA GLU A 53 2.39 -14.80 -3.78
C GLU A 53 3.70 -15.32 -3.19
N ALA A 54 4.60 -15.83 -4.04
CA ALA A 54 5.90 -16.35 -3.64
C ALA A 54 7.04 -15.31 -3.64
N ASP A 55 6.75 -14.08 -4.07
CA ASP A 55 7.77 -13.05 -4.19
C ASP A 55 8.08 -12.41 -2.82
N ALA A 56 9.31 -11.92 -2.66
CA ALA A 56 9.72 -11.13 -1.49
C ALA A 56 8.85 -9.89 -1.30
N GLY A 57 8.81 -9.35 -0.07
CA GLY A 57 8.03 -8.19 0.30
C GLY A 57 8.26 -6.96 -0.59
N VAL A 58 7.28 -6.07 -0.64
CA VAL A 58 7.34 -4.79 -1.36
C VAL A 58 6.76 -3.70 -0.48
N PHE A 59 7.51 -2.61 -0.33
CA PHE A 59 7.01 -1.40 0.31
C PHE A 59 6.45 -0.46 -0.76
N TYR A 60 5.18 -0.09 -0.63
CA TYR A 60 4.51 0.83 -1.54
C TYR A 60 4.46 2.23 -0.94
N ALA A 61 4.81 3.24 -1.74
CA ALA A 61 4.66 4.64 -1.38
C ALA A 61 4.21 5.48 -2.58
N ALA A 62 3.89 6.74 -2.35
CA ALA A 62 3.45 7.68 -3.37
C ALA A 62 4.22 8.98 -3.30
N GLY A 63 4.27 9.72 -4.41
CA GLY A 63 4.96 11.00 -4.50
C GLY A 63 4.28 12.14 -3.75
N SER A 64 3.03 11.94 -3.30
CA SER A 64 2.27 12.92 -2.52
C SER A 64 1.33 12.24 -1.53
N VAL A 65 0.96 12.96 -0.47
CA VAL A 65 -0.04 12.50 0.50
C VAL A 65 -1.39 12.25 -0.19
N ARG A 66 -1.79 13.11 -1.12
CA ARG A 66 -3.03 12.95 -1.89
C ARG A 66 -3.07 11.61 -2.62
N THR A 67 -2.01 11.29 -3.35
CA THR A 67 -1.92 10.03 -4.09
C THR A 67 -1.89 8.83 -3.15
N ALA A 68 -1.16 8.92 -2.02
CA ALA A 68 -1.17 7.86 -1.01
C ALA A 68 -2.57 7.64 -0.40
N CYS A 69 -3.30 8.72 -0.14
CA CYS A 69 -4.69 8.67 0.32
C CYS A 69 -5.62 8.01 -0.72
N ALA A 70 -5.46 8.33 -2.00
CA ALA A 70 -6.27 7.72 -3.06
C ALA A 70 -6.01 6.21 -3.17
N GLU A 71 -4.75 5.78 -3.17
CA GLU A 71 -4.36 4.37 -3.25
C GLU A 71 -4.87 3.57 -2.03
N LEU A 72 -4.63 4.05 -0.81
CA LEU A 72 -5.09 3.37 0.40
C LEU A 72 -6.63 3.41 0.52
N GLY A 73 -7.23 4.55 0.18
CA GLY A 73 -8.67 4.74 0.21
C GLY A 73 -9.40 3.74 -0.69
N TYR A 74 -8.88 3.50 -1.90
CA TYR A 74 -9.43 2.50 -2.80
C TYR A 74 -9.47 1.10 -2.15
N TRP A 75 -8.41 0.66 -1.48
CA TRP A 75 -8.36 -0.66 -0.85
C TRP A 75 -9.29 -0.76 0.35
N ARG A 76 -9.50 0.34 1.10
CA ARG A 76 -10.47 0.39 2.18
C ARG A 76 -11.90 0.37 1.66
N TRP A 77 -12.16 1.08 0.57
CA TRP A 77 -13.45 1.02 -0.12
C TRP A 77 -13.69 -0.38 -0.69
N ARG A 78 -12.70 -1.01 -1.33
CA ARG A 78 -12.81 -2.38 -1.83
C ARG A 78 -13.14 -3.37 -0.72
N PHE A 79 -12.48 -3.25 0.43
CA PHE A 79 -12.80 -4.04 1.62
C PHE A 79 -14.27 -3.86 2.05
N LEU A 80 -14.79 -2.64 2.03
CA LEU A 80 -16.21 -2.38 2.34
C LEU A 80 -17.13 -3.06 1.33
N GLN A 81 -16.79 -3.07 0.02
CA GLN A 81 -17.59 -3.76 -1.00
C GLN A 81 -17.59 -5.29 -0.82
N ASP A 82 -16.49 -5.84 -0.29
CA ASP A 82 -16.36 -7.28 -0.05
C ASP A 82 -16.97 -7.72 1.30
N ALA A 83 -17.50 -6.78 2.11
CA ALA A 83 -18.12 -7.00 3.43
C ALA A 83 -19.56 -6.49 3.44
N PRO A 84 -20.53 -7.25 2.87
CA PRO A 84 -21.91 -6.78 2.65
C PRO A 84 -22.68 -6.46 3.94
N GLU A 85 -22.22 -6.95 5.08
CA GLU A 85 -22.76 -6.63 6.40
C GLU A 85 -22.38 -5.24 6.93
N LEU A 86 -21.40 -4.58 6.28
CA LEU A 86 -20.95 -3.24 6.65
C LEU A 86 -21.54 -2.18 5.72
N GLU A 87 -22.23 -1.21 6.29
CA GLU A 87 -22.74 -0.06 5.54
C GLU A 87 -21.66 1.01 5.29
N ARG A 88 -20.69 1.11 6.20
CA ARG A 88 -19.57 2.08 6.15
C ARG A 88 -18.43 1.65 7.04
N LEU A 89 -17.25 2.25 6.84
CA LEU A 89 -16.15 2.17 7.79
C LEU A 89 -16.09 3.47 8.60
N GLU A 90 -16.14 3.32 9.92
CA GLU A 90 -16.00 4.45 10.85
C GLU A 90 -14.64 5.12 10.71
N PRO A 91 -14.53 6.43 11.04
CA PRO A 91 -13.29 7.16 10.92
C PRO A 91 -12.14 6.54 11.70
N VAL A 92 -11.05 6.20 11.01
CA VAL A 92 -9.82 5.64 11.58
C VAL A 92 -8.63 6.53 11.30
N ALA A 93 -7.81 6.78 12.31
CA ALA A 93 -6.58 7.55 12.17
C ALA A 93 -5.51 6.77 11.40
N HIS A 94 -4.90 7.44 10.42
CA HIS A 94 -3.75 6.95 9.67
C HIS A 94 -2.62 7.96 9.73
N THR A 95 -1.39 7.49 9.80
CA THR A 95 -0.21 8.34 9.81
C THR A 95 0.44 8.35 8.44
N ALA A 96 0.43 9.50 7.77
CA ALA A 96 1.26 9.73 6.61
C ALA A 96 2.66 10.16 7.06
N PHE A 97 3.67 9.44 6.60
CA PHE A 97 5.08 9.72 6.86
C PHE A 97 5.87 9.77 5.56
N ARG A 98 7.07 10.31 5.61
CA ARG A 98 7.98 10.40 4.46
C ARG A 98 9.19 9.50 4.67
N SER A 99 9.63 8.85 3.61
CA SER A 99 10.89 8.10 3.56
C SER A 99 11.75 8.60 2.41
N GLN A 100 13.04 8.39 2.52
CA GLN A 100 14.01 8.72 1.48
C GLN A 100 14.49 7.43 0.83
N ILE A 101 14.37 7.36 -0.49
CA ILE A 101 14.79 6.22 -1.30
C ILE A 101 16.01 6.67 -2.13
N ASP A 102 17.05 5.85 -2.13
CA ASP A 102 18.25 6.02 -2.93
C ASP A 102 18.67 4.66 -3.48
N THR A 103 18.36 4.40 -4.75
CA THR A 103 18.62 3.12 -5.39
C THR A 103 18.51 3.23 -6.91
N ARG A 104 19.06 2.25 -7.61
CA ARG A 104 18.79 2.06 -9.03
C ARG A 104 17.34 1.61 -9.22
N ALA A 105 16.63 2.25 -10.15
CA ALA A 105 15.22 2.02 -10.39
C ALA A 105 14.87 2.12 -11.87
N ILE A 106 13.74 1.53 -12.27
CA ILE A 106 13.08 1.84 -13.55
C ILE A 106 11.90 2.77 -13.32
N ASP A 107 11.57 3.53 -14.36
CA ASP A 107 10.38 4.40 -14.36
C ASP A 107 9.45 3.99 -15.49
N LEU A 108 8.37 3.28 -15.15
CA LEU A 108 7.38 2.77 -16.11
C LEU A 108 6.56 3.88 -16.81
N ARG A 109 6.74 5.14 -16.40
CA ARG A 109 6.07 6.30 -16.97
C ARG A 109 6.87 6.92 -18.13
N ARG A 110 8.09 6.43 -18.38
CA ARG A 110 9.06 6.99 -19.35
C ARG A 110 9.53 5.94 -20.34
N ALA A 111 10.08 6.39 -21.45
CA ALA A 111 10.71 5.53 -22.43
C ALA A 111 11.82 4.67 -21.79
N PRO A 112 11.93 3.39 -22.18
CA PRO A 112 11.16 2.69 -23.21
C PRO A 112 9.83 2.11 -22.73
N PHE A 113 9.49 2.17 -21.44
CA PHE A 113 8.37 1.46 -20.80
C PHE A 113 7.01 2.12 -21.02
N ASP A 114 6.96 3.41 -21.35
CA ASP A 114 5.73 4.16 -21.58
C ASP A 114 4.93 3.66 -22.79
N ARG A 115 5.56 2.92 -23.71
CA ARG A 115 4.88 2.26 -24.83
C ARG A 115 3.83 1.25 -24.39
N ASP A 116 4.06 0.63 -23.21
CA ASP A 116 3.19 -0.40 -22.64
C ASP A 116 2.40 0.15 -21.43
N ALA A 117 2.13 1.48 -21.43
CA ALA A 117 1.53 2.17 -20.29
C ALA A 117 0.18 1.60 -19.85
N GLU A 118 -0.64 1.12 -20.80
CA GLU A 118 -1.94 0.50 -20.50
C GLU A 118 -1.76 -0.79 -19.70
N MET A 119 -0.77 -1.61 -20.05
CA MET A 119 -0.43 -2.84 -19.33
C MET A 119 0.00 -2.56 -17.87
N TRP A 120 0.82 -1.52 -17.65
CA TRP A 120 1.24 -1.13 -16.31
C TRP A 120 0.13 -0.52 -15.46
N ARG A 121 -0.91 0.03 -16.11
CA ARG A 121 -2.04 0.72 -15.48
C ARG A 121 -3.28 -0.13 -15.35
N ASP A 122 -3.27 -1.39 -15.82
CA ASP A 122 -4.44 -2.25 -15.64
C ASP A 122 -4.85 -2.29 -14.18
N PRO A 123 -6.12 -1.99 -13.84
CA PRO A 123 -6.59 -1.92 -12.46
C PRO A 123 -6.74 -3.28 -11.78
N THR A 124 -6.76 -4.37 -12.55
CA THR A 124 -7.12 -5.72 -12.11
C THR A 124 -6.08 -6.77 -12.47
N ASP A 125 -5.49 -6.72 -13.66
CA ASP A 125 -4.43 -7.64 -14.06
C ASP A 125 -3.04 -7.17 -13.64
N TYR A 126 -2.51 -7.80 -12.60
CA TYR A 126 -1.19 -7.48 -12.07
C TYR A 126 -0.05 -8.35 -12.62
N ARG A 127 -0.36 -9.37 -13.43
CA ARG A 127 0.63 -10.32 -13.96
C ARG A 127 1.79 -9.64 -14.69
N PRO A 128 1.57 -8.65 -15.58
CA PRO A 128 2.68 -7.95 -16.24
C PRO A 128 3.55 -7.17 -15.24
N CYS A 129 2.93 -6.49 -14.27
CA CYS A 129 3.64 -5.76 -13.22
C CYS A 129 4.44 -6.69 -12.30
N GLN A 130 3.90 -7.86 -11.97
CA GLN A 130 4.61 -8.87 -11.19
C GLN A 130 5.79 -9.46 -11.98
N HIS A 131 5.62 -9.66 -13.29
CA HIS A 131 6.69 -10.14 -14.16
C HIS A 131 7.86 -9.15 -14.21
N ILE A 132 7.62 -7.87 -14.51
CA ILE A 132 8.67 -6.86 -14.55
C ILE A 132 9.34 -6.68 -13.17
N ALA A 133 8.60 -6.82 -12.07
CA ALA A 133 9.18 -6.77 -10.73
C ALA A 133 10.18 -7.89 -10.46
N ARG A 134 9.89 -9.11 -10.94
CA ARG A 134 10.86 -10.23 -10.85
C ARG A 134 12.12 -9.95 -11.68
N GLN A 135 11.96 -9.42 -12.90
CA GLN A 135 13.10 -9.01 -13.73
C GLN A 135 13.94 -7.91 -13.04
N CYS A 136 13.28 -6.93 -12.41
CA CYS A 136 13.97 -5.90 -11.63
C CYS A 136 14.78 -6.50 -10.49
N ARG A 137 14.22 -7.47 -9.75
CA ARG A 137 14.96 -8.16 -8.68
C ARG A 137 16.16 -8.93 -9.20
N GLN A 138 16.02 -9.64 -10.34
CA GLN A 138 17.12 -10.35 -10.98
C GLN A 138 18.24 -9.40 -11.45
N ALA A 139 17.87 -8.17 -11.85
CA ALA A 139 18.81 -7.12 -12.26
C ALA A 139 19.30 -6.26 -11.08
N GLU A 140 19.00 -6.66 -9.82
CA GLU A 140 19.37 -5.96 -8.60
C GLU A 140 18.88 -4.50 -8.56
N LEU A 141 17.73 -4.22 -9.16
CA LEU A 141 17.08 -2.92 -9.08
C LEU A 141 16.23 -2.85 -7.80
N GLY A 142 16.40 -1.77 -7.04
CA GLY A 142 15.76 -1.63 -5.73
C GLY A 142 14.34 -1.06 -5.77
N ALA A 143 13.91 -0.45 -6.88
CA ALA A 143 12.57 0.15 -6.95
C ALA A 143 12.02 0.25 -8.39
N ILE A 144 10.68 0.42 -8.46
CA ILE A 144 9.92 0.70 -9.68
C ILE A 144 9.05 1.92 -9.45
N LEU A 145 9.19 2.95 -10.29
CA LEU A 145 8.28 4.10 -10.32
C LEU A 145 7.16 3.86 -11.34
N TYR A 146 5.93 4.20 -10.97
CA TYR A 146 4.77 3.97 -11.82
C TYR A 146 3.69 5.03 -11.62
N ALA A 147 2.77 5.18 -12.58
CA ALA A 147 1.63 6.07 -12.45
C ALA A 147 0.61 5.49 -11.48
N SER A 148 0.05 6.31 -10.60
CA SER A 148 -1.08 5.89 -9.77
C SER A 148 -2.27 5.55 -10.65
N VAL A 149 -2.94 4.44 -10.34
CA VAL A 149 -4.16 3.98 -11.02
C VAL A 149 -5.41 4.43 -10.28
N ARG A 150 -5.28 4.75 -9.00
CA ARG A 150 -6.41 5.05 -8.12
C ARG A 150 -6.61 6.55 -7.88
N ASP A 151 -5.57 7.35 -8.04
CA ASP A 151 -5.68 8.80 -7.93
C ASP A 151 -6.44 9.35 -9.15
N PRO A 152 -7.55 10.09 -8.96
CA PRO A 152 -8.29 10.70 -10.07
C PRO A 152 -7.49 11.79 -10.81
N LEU A 153 -6.47 12.35 -10.17
CA LEU A 153 -5.55 13.30 -10.77
C LEU A 153 -4.18 12.64 -11.04
N PRO A 154 -3.39 13.18 -11.98
CA PRO A 154 -2.07 12.64 -12.24
C PRO A 154 -1.23 12.54 -10.96
N GLY A 155 -0.79 11.35 -10.64
CA GLY A 155 0.03 11.02 -9.48
C GLY A 155 0.98 9.87 -9.81
N TRP A 156 1.99 9.69 -8.97
CA TRP A 156 2.92 8.58 -9.13
C TRP A 156 3.17 7.86 -7.81
N CYS A 157 3.50 6.61 -7.94
CA CYS A 157 3.83 5.72 -6.85
C CYS A 157 5.20 5.07 -7.07
N ILE A 158 5.73 4.49 -6.01
CA ILE A 158 6.95 3.70 -6.02
C ILE A 158 6.71 2.37 -5.31
N ALA A 159 7.18 1.30 -5.93
CA ALA A 159 7.31 -0.02 -5.32
C ALA A 159 8.77 -0.26 -4.98
N VAL A 160 9.11 -0.26 -3.71
CA VAL A 160 10.46 -0.55 -3.20
C VAL A 160 10.58 -2.06 -3.03
N LEU A 161 11.47 -2.67 -3.79
CA LEU A 161 11.64 -4.12 -3.91
C LEU A 161 12.66 -4.70 -2.92
N ASN A 162 13.55 -3.84 -2.40
CA ASN A 162 14.64 -4.25 -1.52
C ASN A 162 14.76 -3.28 -0.34
N PRO A 163 14.84 -3.78 0.91
CA PRO A 163 15.08 -2.95 2.10
C PRO A 163 16.31 -2.04 2.01
N ALA A 164 17.36 -2.44 1.32
CA ALA A 164 18.56 -1.64 1.12
C ALA A 164 18.34 -0.36 0.29
N ALA A 165 17.19 -0.21 -0.36
CA ALA A 165 16.83 1.00 -1.11
C ALA A 165 16.50 2.21 -0.22
N PHE A 166 16.29 2.03 1.08
CA PHE A 166 16.08 3.14 2.00
C PHE A 166 17.41 3.83 2.33
N ALA A 167 17.52 5.11 1.97
CA ALA A 167 18.70 5.93 2.30
C ALA A 167 18.82 6.21 3.81
N ARG A 168 17.74 6.02 4.57
CA ARG A 168 17.71 6.19 6.03
C ARG A 168 16.91 5.08 6.67
N PRO A 169 17.34 4.56 7.82
CA PRO A 169 16.66 3.45 8.50
C PRO A 169 15.33 3.88 9.18
N ARG A 170 15.02 5.16 9.23
CA ARG A 170 13.82 5.70 9.88
C ARG A 170 13.08 6.68 8.97
N PRO A 171 11.76 6.82 9.12
CA PRO A 171 10.99 7.88 8.48
C PRO A 171 11.57 9.27 8.78
N LEU A 172 11.39 10.20 7.85
CA LEU A 172 11.73 11.61 8.04
C LEU A 172 10.72 12.27 9.01
N SER A 173 11.15 13.33 9.66
CA SER A 173 10.27 14.14 10.52
C SER A 173 9.09 14.75 9.75
N GLY A 174 8.04 15.16 10.46
CA GLY A 174 6.88 15.84 9.90
C GLY A 174 5.73 14.89 9.53
N ASN A 175 5.49 13.87 10.34
CA ASN A 175 4.34 12.98 10.22
C ASN A 175 3.01 13.74 10.27
N GLN A 176 2.03 13.25 9.53
CA GLN A 176 0.70 13.84 9.46
C GLN A 176 -0.34 12.79 9.83
N THR A 177 -1.22 13.09 10.77
CA THR A 177 -2.38 12.25 11.08
C THR A 177 -3.55 12.66 10.21
N TRP A 178 -4.10 11.70 9.47
CA TRP A 178 -5.29 11.82 8.63
C TRP A 178 -6.35 10.84 9.11
N TRP A 179 -7.61 11.28 9.14
CA TRP A 179 -8.74 10.45 9.49
C TRP A 179 -9.45 10.00 8.22
N LEU A 180 -9.59 8.69 8.06
CA LEU A 180 -10.24 8.05 6.92
C LEU A 180 -11.63 7.59 7.32
N ALA A 181 -12.65 8.05 6.60
CA ALA A 181 -14.00 7.49 6.60
C ALA A 181 -14.33 6.98 5.19
N VAL A 182 -15.06 5.88 5.10
CA VAL A 182 -15.43 5.25 3.83
C VAL A 182 -16.91 4.89 3.84
N ASN A 183 -17.58 5.25 2.77
CA ASN A 183 -18.93 4.74 2.44
C ASN A 183 -18.94 4.16 1.02
N PRO A 184 -20.04 3.55 0.54
CA PRO A 184 -20.06 2.94 -0.78
C PRO A 184 -19.77 3.88 -1.95
N GLN A 185 -20.04 5.18 -1.80
CA GLN A 185 -19.91 6.19 -2.87
C GLN A 185 -18.60 6.95 -2.83
N GLU A 186 -18.04 7.15 -1.63
CA GLU A 186 -16.87 8.01 -1.49
C GLU A 186 -15.93 7.58 -0.36
N VAL A 187 -14.68 8.03 -0.51
CA VAL A 187 -13.63 7.94 0.49
C VAL A 187 -13.26 9.35 0.93
N VAL A 188 -13.38 9.61 2.23
CA VAL A 188 -13.12 10.94 2.80
C VAL A 188 -11.94 10.89 3.77
N TRP A 189 -10.93 11.69 3.47
CA TRP A 189 -9.79 11.91 4.35
C TRP A 189 -9.87 13.31 4.97
N ARG A 190 -9.68 13.41 6.27
CA ARG A 190 -9.71 14.69 7.00
C ARG A 190 -8.47 14.87 7.86
N ARG A 191 -7.91 16.08 7.80
CA ARG A 191 -6.81 16.51 8.64
C ARG A 191 -7.00 17.99 8.98
N ARG A 192 -7.28 18.32 10.25
CA ARG A 192 -7.61 19.69 10.67
C ARG A 192 -8.73 20.27 9.78
N GLN A 193 -8.45 21.36 9.04
CA GLN A 193 -9.39 21.99 8.09
C GLN A 193 -9.24 21.48 6.64
N GLN A 194 -8.33 20.53 6.40
CA GLN A 194 -8.14 19.95 5.08
C GLN A 194 -9.03 18.72 4.89
N SER A 195 -9.62 18.60 3.71
CA SER A 195 -10.37 17.40 3.30
C SER A 195 -9.92 16.98 1.90
N LEU A 196 -9.75 15.67 1.72
CA LEU A 196 -9.56 15.03 0.41
C LEU A 196 -10.70 14.05 0.24
N VAL A 197 -11.49 14.26 -0.80
CA VAL A 197 -12.62 13.37 -1.14
C VAL A 197 -12.31 12.70 -2.47
N VAL A 198 -12.46 11.39 -2.51
CA VAL A 198 -12.32 10.58 -3.72
C VAL A 198 -13.66 9.89 -3.98
N ASP A 199 -14.29 10.25 -5.10
CA ASP A 199 -15.50 9.60 -5.59
C ASP A 199 -15.17 8.20 -6.12
N MET A 200 -15.86 7.19 -5.59
CA MET A 200 -15.65 5.78 -5.91
C MET A 200 -16.59 5.26 -7.01
N CYS A 201 -17.53 6.06 -7.51
CA CYS A 201 -18.47 5.65 -8.57
C CYS A 201 -17.75 5.11 -9.82
N ARG A 202 -16.57 5.65 -10.14
CA ARG A 202 -15.73 5.17 -11.25
C ARG A 202 -15.26 3.72 -11.10
N TRP A 203 -15.27 3.17 -9.88
CA TRP A 203 -14.81 1.83 -9.54
C TRP A 203 -15.94 0.87 -9.17
N SER A 204 -17.16 1.41 -9.01
CA SER A 204 -18.34 0.60 -8.81
C SER A 204 -18.62 -0.22 -10.08
N PRO A 205 -19.10 -1.48 -9.96
CA PRO A 205 -19.62 -2.20 -11.12
C PRO A 205 -20.67 -1.31 -11.79
N ARG A 206 -20.53 -1.09 -13.09
CA ARG A 206 -21.64 -0.48 -13.85
C ARG A 206 -22.83 -1.38 -13.63
N SER A 207 -23.91 -0.85 -13.04
CA SER A 207 -25.21 -1.48 -13.11
C SER A 207 -25.47 -1.72 -14.60
N GLU A 208 -25.48 -2.97 -15.04
CA GLU A 208 -26.02 -3.28 -16.35
C GLU A 208 -27.43 -2.71 -16.35
N GLU A 209 -27.64 -1.63 -17.09
CA GLU A 209 -28.96 -1.14 -17.38
C GLU A 209 -29.70 -2.29 -18.05
N SER A 210 -30.63 -2.88 -17.29
CA SER A 210 -31.60 -3.84 -17.80
C SER A 210 -32.42 -3.13 -18.86
N GLY A 211 -32.04 -3.31 -20.13
CA GLY A 211 -32.84 -2.97 -21.30
C GLY A 211 -33.78 -4.12 -21.67
#